data_c66172e0a64571115f6a9ef5d588275b
#
_entry.id   c66172e0a64571115f6a9ef5d588275b
#
_cell.length_a   1.000
_cell.length_b   1.000
_cell.length_c   1.000
_cell.angle_alpha   90.00
_cell.angle_beta   90.00
_cell.angle_gamma   90.00
#
_symmetry.space_group_name_H-M   'P 1'
#
loop_
_entity.id
_entity.type
_entity.pdbx_description
1 polymer ?
#
loop_
_entity_poly.entity_id
_entity_poly.type
_entity_poly.pdbx_seq_one_letter_code
_entity_poly.pdbx_strand_id
1 'polypeptide(L)'
;MTAPTTSTIRSLTGKSTSQPPTSHIVRRDARWEDLERLRVSHPMMDAVIDEVRGRRIRVGSQWLSDFASCNYLGFDLHPAIIDSVAPELERWGTHPSWSRLLGSPRLYVDIEDELSDLLRSPDTLVLPTITLIHTSVIPVLAGQGAVLVDSQAHKTIYDGAAIARGNGATLRRVRPNDPEHLEEVLRSLPPQMTRMFCIDGVNSMSGNAPNLREYARICREYDALLYVDDAHGFGVIGESPTPDMPYGRRGNSIVRYFDECYDNIVLVGGFSKAYSSLLAFMALPTSMKNRLKVEAAPYLYSGPSPTASLATVLAGFKVNQAEGEELRRELYRKTCSVLLRISQLGLFTLNTSGLPIIELPLGPGDDIDKVGRFLFERGIYVTLAAYPLVPRAQVGFRIQLSAVNTDEEVAQLNDVLGELAERFAMQRITPQG
;
A
#
# COMPACT_ATOMS: atom_id res chain seq x y z
N MET A 1 30.19 -6.47 -43.92
CA MET A 1 31.23 -6.97 -43.00
C MET A 1 31.98 -5.77 -42.47
N THR A 2 31.70 -5.32 -41.30
CA THR A 2 32.56 -4.50 -40.41
C THR A 2 31.92 -4.51 -39.04
N ALA A 3 32.64 -5.03 -38.06
CA ALA A 3 32.23 -5.16 -36.68
C ALA A 3 32.17 -3.81 -35.96
N PRO A 4 31.30 -3.61 -34.95
CA PRO A 4 31.30 -2.41 -34.15
C PRO A 4 32.38 -2.44 -33.06
N THR A 5 33.07 -1.35 -32.94
CA THR A 5 34.16 -1.04 -32.02
C THR A 5 33.69 -1.00 -30.56
N THR A 6 34.42 -1.70 -29.72
CA THR A 6 34.37 -1.71 -28.25
C THR A 6 34.58 -0.30 -27.68
N SER A 7 33.65 0.25 -26.96
CA SER A 7 33.82 1.49 -26.19
C SER A 7 34.52 1.18 -24.86
N THR A 8 35.70 1.71 -24.72
CA THR A 8 36.55 1.63 -23.52
C THR A 8 35.94 2.48 -22.40
N ILE A 9 35.53 1.84 -21.31
CA ILE A 9 35.14 2.50 -20.06
C ILE A 9 36.43 3.08 -19.44
N ARG A 10 36.56 4.39 -19.41
CA ARG A 10 37.61 5.08 -18.67
C ARG A 10 37.38 4.96 -17.16
N SER A 11 38.27 4.29 -16.47
CA SER A 11 38.36 4.32 -15.00
C SER A 11 38.82 5.72 -14.56
N LEU A 12 37.96 6.43 -13.87
CA LEU A 12 38.28 7.67 -13.17
C LEU A 12 38.74 7.34 -11.75
N THR A 13 39.98 6.92 -11.59
CA THR A 13 40.67 6.90 -10.30
C THR A 13 41.49 8.18 -10.16
N GLY A 14 40.85 9.24 -9.69
CA GLY A 14 41.52 10.45 -9.20
C GLY A 14 41.04 10.72 -7.79
N LYS A 15 41.83 10.35 -6.77
CA LYS A 15 41.58 10.74 -5.38
C LYS A 15 41.76 12.25 -5.23
N SER A 16 40.65 13.01 -5.27
CA SER A 16 40.64 14.38 -4.76
C SER A 16 40.27 14.32 -3.28
N THR A 17 41.15 14.79 -2.40
CA THR A 17 40.96 14.86 -0.94
C THR A 17 40.16 16.08 -0.48
N SER A 18 39.50 16.80 -1.39
CA SER A 18 38.58 17.89 -1.03
C SER A 18 37.15 17.34 -0.86
N GLN A 19 36.56 17.54 0.32
CA GLN A 19 35.13 17.24 0.53
C GLN A 19 34.31 18.01 -0.53
N PRO A 20 33.30 17.36 -1.15
CA PRO A 20 32.46 18.05 -2.12
C PRO A 20 31.78 19.25 -1.47
N PRO A 21 31.57 20.38 -2.21
CA PRO A 21 31.01 21.62 -1.67
C PRO A 21 29.57 21.47 -1.09
N THR A 22 28.95 20.29 -1.26
CA THR A 22 27.61 19.95 -0.76
C THR A 22 27.62 19.13 0.54
N SER A 23 28.80 18.89 1.15
CA SER A 23 28.91 18.07 2.39
C SER A 23 28.06 18.60 3.55
N HIS A 24 27.75 19.91 3.60
CA HIS A 24 26.84 20.51 4.58
C HIS A 24 25.35 20.31 4.28
N ILE A 25 24.99 19.96 3.03
CA ILE A 25 23.60 19.68 2.62
C ILE A 25 23.22 18.24 2.98
N VAL A 26 24.19 17.32 3.00
CA VAL A 26 24.00 15.91 3.33
C VAL A 26 24.28 15.68 4.81
N ARG A 27 23.61 16.42 5.71
CA ARG A 27 23.60 16.04 7.13
C ARG A 27 22.77 14.77 7.27
N ARG A 28 23.46 13.64 7.46
CA ARG A 28 22.81 12.36 7.76
C ARG A 28 22.18 12.45 9.14
N ASP A 29 20.88 12.22 9.21
CA ASP A 29 20.19 11.97 10.48
C ASP A 29 20.55 10.55 10.92
N ALA A 30 21.18 10.40 12.08
CA ALA A 30 21.61 9.11 12.63
C ALA A 30 20.50 8.05 12.70
N ARG A 31 19.23 8.49 12.68
CA ARG A 31 18.08 7.58 12.63
C ARG A 31 18.05 6.69 11.39
N TRP A 32 18.65 7.11 10.27
CA TRP A 32 18.62 6.40 9.00
C TRP A 32 19.83 5.51 8.75
N GLU A 33 20.84 5.51 9.64
CA GLU A 33 22.10 4.77 9.47
C GLU A 33 21.89 3.26 9.36
N ASP A 34 20.99 2.68 10.17
CA ASP A 34 20.67 1.26 10.13
C ASP A 34 20.02 0.85 8.80
N LEU A 35 19.07 1.65 8.32
CA LEU A 35 18.39 1.40 7.06
C LEU A 35 19.36 1.57 5.87
N GLU A 36 20.23 2.59 5.91
CA GLU A 36 21.21 2.81 4.85
C GLU A 36 22.23 1.67 4.78
N ARG A 37 22.68 1.18 5.94
CA ARG A 37 23.57 0.01 6.00
C ARG A 37 22.91 -1.21 5.35
N LEU A 38 21.68 -1.53 5.73
CA LEU A 38 20.93 -2.64 5.14
C LEU A 38 20.75 -2.44 3.64
N ARG A 39 20.33 -1.24 3.19
CA ARG A 39 20.15 -0.94 1.77
C ARG A 39 21.39 -1.23 0.92
N VAL A 40 22.58 -0.94 1.46
CA VAL A 40 23.84 -1.12 0.73
C VAL A 40 24.36 -2.56 0.79
N SER A 41 24.12 -3.26 1.90
CA SER A 41 24.76 -4.56 2.15
C SER A 41 23.84 -5.78 2.03
N HIS A 42 22.52 -5.60 2.12
CA HIS A 42 21.59 -6.72 2.18
C HIS A 42 20.98 -7.05 0.80
N PRO A 43 20.97 -8.33 0.37
CA PRO A 43 20.52 -8.73 -0.98
C PRO A 43 19.02 -8.53 -1.25
N MET A 44 18.18 -8.37 -0.20
CA MET A 44 16.75 -8.08 -0.34
C MET A 44 16.42 -6.58 -0.22
N MET A 45 17.41 -5.71 -0.07
CA MET A 45 17.20 -4.27 0.00
C MET A 45 17.78 -3.61 -1.25
N ASP A 46 17.01 -2.71 -1.88
CA ASP A 46 17.40 -2.05 -3.13
C ASP A 46 17.84 -3.07 -4.22
N ALA A 47 17.22 -4.25 -4.20
CA ALA A 47 17.60 -5.37 -5.04
C ALA A 47 17.22 -5.12 -6.50
N VAL A 48 18.09 -5.51 -7.41
CA VAL A 48 17.80 -5.53 -8.85
C VAL A 48 17.07 -6.85 -9.16
N ILE A 49 15.82 -6.75 -9.56
CA ILE A 49 15.02 -7.89 -10.03
C ILE A 49 15.30 -8.05 -11.54
N ASP A 50 16.00 -9.11 -11.90
CA ASP A 50 16.41 -9.34 -13.30
C ASP A 50 15.33 -10.01 -14.14
N GLU A 51 14.44 -10.82 -13.51
CA GLU A 51 13.42 -11.58 -14.21
C GLU A 51 12.28 -11.97 -13.27
N VAL A 52 11.06 -12.11 -13.82
CA VAL A 52 9.87 -12.59 -13.12
C VAL A 52 9.29 -13.78 -13.88
N ARG A 53 8.97 -14.89 -13.18
CA ARG A 53 8.25 -16.06 -13.71
C ARG A 53 7.22 -16.57 -12.70
N GLY A 54 5.95 -16.37 -12.97
CA GLY A 54 4.91 -16.61 -11.96
C GLY A 54 5.16 -15.71 -10.74
N ARG A 55 5.14 -16.29 -9.55
CA ARG A 55 5.51 -15.59 -8.30
C ARG A 55 6.96 -15.84 -7.90
N ARG A 56 7.82 -16.16 -8.83
CA ARG A 56 9.26 -16.23 -8.59
C ARG A 56 9.97 -15.08 -9.27
N ILE A 57 10.91 -14.50 -8.55
CA ILE A 57 11.77 -13.41 -9.02
C ILE A 57 13.22 -13.89 -9.04
N ARG A 58 14.02 -13.37 -9.97
CA ARG A 58 15.45 -13.63 -10.01
C ARG A 58 16.22 -12.38 -9.58
N VAL A 59 17.09 -12.58 -8.58
CA VAL A 59 18.03 -11.57 -8.10
C VAL A 59 19.45 -12.12 -8.31
N GLY A 60 20.20 -11.54 -9.24
CA GLY A 60 21.47 -12.10 -9.67
C GLY A 60 21.32 -13.50 -10.26
N SER A 61 21.94 -14.51 -9.66
CA SER A 61 21.85 -15.91 -10.09
C SER A 61 20.77 -16.72 -9.38
N GLN A 62 20.10 -16.14 -8.36
CA GLN A 62 19.19 -16.89 -7.49
C GLN A 62 17.72 -16.61 -7.81
N TRP A 63 16.93 -17.67 -7.93
CA TRP A 63 15.48 -17.64 -8.01
C TRP A 63 14.85 -17.71 -6.61
N LEU A 64 13.94 -16.80 -6.31
CA LEU A 64 13.29 -16.64 -5.01
C LEU A 64 11.77 -16.64 -5.18
N SER A 65 11.06 -17.28 -4.25
CA SER A 65 9.59 -17.14 -4.16
C SER A 65 9.26 -15.78 -3.57
N ASP A 66 8.47 -14.99 -4.30
CA ASP A 66 8.13 -13.60 -3.95
C ASP A 66 6.95 -13.55 -2.97
N PHE A 67 7.24 -13.12 -1.75
CA PHE A 67 6.30 -12.79 -0.69
C PHE A 67 6.48 -11.33 -0.22
N ALA A 68 7.00 -10.46 -1.08
CA ALA A 68 7.20 -9.05 -0.80
C ALA A 68 6.32 -8.13 -1.64
N SER A 69 5.92 -8.55 -2.84
CA SER A 69 5.05 -7.74 -3.70
C SER A 69 3.62 -7.69 -3.19
N CYS A 70 2.95 -6.54 -3.42
CA CYS A 70 1.55 -6.36 -3.06
C CYS A 70 0.57 -6.81 -4.16
N ASN A 71 0.98 -7.66 -5.09
CA ASN A 71 0.16 -8.13 -6.21
C ASN A 71 -0.86 -9.20 -5.74
N TYR A 72 -1.74 -8.82 -4.80
CA TYR A 72 -2.61 -9.74 -4.05
C TYR A 72 -3.44 -10.68 -4.92
N LEU A 73 -3.99 -10.20 -6.04
CA LEU A 73 -4.82 -10.98 -6.96
C LEU A 73 -4.05 -11.58 -8.15
N GLY A 74 -2.76 -11.22 -8.32
CA GLY A 74 -1.95 -11.70 -9.43
C GLY A 74 -2.30 -11.11 -10.80
N PHE A 75 -2.94 -9.94 -10.83
CA PHE A 75 -3.38 -9.29 -12.07
C PHE A 75 -2.22 -8.84 -12.97
N ASP A 76 -1.03 -8.64 -12.42
CA ASP A 76 0.19 -8.32 -13.17
C ASP A 76 0.60 -9.40 -14.18
N LEU A 77 0.18 -10.64 -13.97
CA LEU A 77 0.50 -11.78 -14.84
C LEU A 77 -0.72 -12.33 -15.59
N HIS A 78 -1.89 -11.70 -15.41
CA HIS A 78 -3.12 -12.20 -16.01
C HIS A 78 -3.15 -11.94 -17.52
N PRO A 79 -3.30 -13.00 -18.38
CA PRO A 79 -3.20 -12.85 -19.85
C PRO A 79 -4.16 -11.78 -20.42
N ALA A 80 -5.44 -11.80 -20.00
CA ALA A 80 -6.42 -10.84 -20.51
C ALA A 80 -6.09 -9.38 -20.14
N ILE A 81 -5.36 -9.14 -19.05
CA ILE A 81 -4.89 -7.80 -18.67
C ILE A 81 -3.68 -7.41 -19.50
N ILE A 82 -2.72 -8.31 -19.69
CA ILE A 82 -1.55 -8.08 -20.55
C ILE A 82 -1.96 -7.78 -21.97
N ASP A 83 -2.86 -8.60 -22.54
CA ASP A 83 -3.32 -8.48 -23.92
C ASP A 83 -4.14 -7.21 -24.18
N SER A 84 -4.70 -6.58 -23.12
CA SER A 84 -5.46 -5.33 -23.24
C SER A 84 -4.60 -4.11 -23.60
N VAL A 85 -3.29 -4.18 -23.40
CA VAL A 85 -2.40 -3.01 -23.47
C VAL A 85 -2.16 -2.56 -24.92
N ALA A 86 -1.80 -3.46 -25.82
CA ALA A 86 -1.39 -3.12 -27.18
C ALA A 86 -2.50 -2.41 -27.97
N PRO A 87 -3.78 -2.87 -27.98
CA PRO A 87 -4.85 -2.19 -28.69
C PRO A 87 -5.09 -0.75 -28.21
N GLU A 88 -4.99 -0.52 -26.91
CA GLU A 88 -5.19 0.83 -26.37
C GLU A 88 -3.99 1.75 -26.66
N LEU A 89 -2.77 1.21 -26.72
CA LEU A 89 -1.59 1.96 -27.17
C LEU A 89 -1.71 2.35 -28.65
N GLU A 90 -2.22 1.49 -29.51
CA GLU A 90 -2.47 1.81 -30.92
C GLU A 90 -3.51 2.93 -31.08
N ARG A 91 -4.54 2.94 -30.24
CA ARG A 91 -5.63 3.92 -30.28
C ARG A 91 -5.28 5.27 -29.68
N TRP A 92 -4.57 5.31 -28.56
CA TRP A 92 -4.36 6.49 -27.72
C TRP A 92 -2.92 7.00 -27.68
N GLY A 93 -1.96 6.25 -28.22
CA GLY A 93 -0.54 6.47 -28.01
C GLY A 93 -0.08 6.04 -26.61
N THR A 94 1.21 6.19 -26.34
CA THR A 94 1.83 5.74 -25.08
C THR A 94 1.44 6.60 -23.88
N HIS A 95 1.21 7.90 -24.12
CA HIS A 95 0.94 8.88 -23.07
C HIS A 95 0.17 10.08 -23.63
N PRO A 96 -0.97 10.50 -23.05
CA PRO A 96 -1.80 11.58 -23.59
C PRO A 96 -1.20 12.98 -23.45
N SER A 97 -0.24 13.21 -22.56
CA SER A 97 0.52 14.44 -22.34
C SER A 97 -0.28 15.72 -22.02
N TRP A 98 -1.57 15.60 -21.72
CA TRP A 98 -2.40 16.71 -21.21
C TRP A 98 -2.62 16.58 -19.72
N SER A 99 -2.66 17.70 -18.97
CA SER A 99 -3.27 17.64 -17.65
C SER A 99 -4.76 17.32 -17.81
N ARG A 100 -5.38 16.69 -16.81
CA ARG A 100 -6.79 16.32 -16.85
C ARG A 100 -7.72 17.51 -16.97
N LEU A 101 -7.30 18.69 -16.54
CA LEU A 101 -8.05 19.93 -16.73
C LEU A 101 -8.18 20.31 -18.22
N LEU A 102 -7.14 20.08 -19.02
CA LEU A 102 -7.14 20.43 -20.46
C LEU A 102 -7.84 19.38 -21.31
N GLY A 103 -7.71 18.11 -20.94
CA GLY A 103 -8.33 17.01 -21.66
C GLY A 103 -8.09 15.68 -20.96
N SER A 104 -9.15 14.86 -20.90
CA SER A 104 -9.06 13.50 -20.37
C SER A 104 -9.38 12.51 -21.48
N PRO A 105 -8.51 11.54 -21.79
CA PRO A 105 -8.90 10.39 -22.57
C PRO A 105 -10.16 9.73 -22.01
N ARG A 106 -11.01 9.22 -22.89
CA ARG A 106 -12.26 8.56 -22.51
C ARG A 106 -12.05 7.47 -21.46
N LEU A 107 -10.90 6.78 -21.49
CA LEU A 107 -10.50 5.75 -20.52
C LEU A 107 -10.62 6.21 -19.05
N TYR A 108 -10.33 7.49 -18.75
CA TYR A 108 -10.51 8.02 -17.39
C TYR A 108 -11.97 8.07 -16.95
N VAL A 109 -12.85 8.47 -17.88
CA VAL A 109 -14.30 8.54 -17.59
C VAL A 109 -14.84 7.14 -17.38
N ASP A 110 -14.46 6.20 -18.26
CA ASP A 110 -14.87 4.80 -18.15
C ASP A 110 -14.39 4.17 -16.83
N ILE A 111 -13.17 4.49 -16.37
CA ILE A 111 -12.66 4.03 -15.07
C ILE A 111 -13.45 4.66 -13.91
N GLU A 112 -13.76 5.96 -13.97
CA GLU A 112 -14.53 6.64 -12.93
C GLU A 112 -15.97 6.10 -12.85
N ASP A 113 -16.60 5.80 -13.98
CA ASP A 113 -17.93 5.19 -14.03
C ASP A 113 -17.92 3.76 -13.42
N GLU A 114 -16.97 2.90 -13.83
CA GLU A 114 -16.80 1.54 -13.30
C GLU A 114 -16.50 1.55 -11.78
N LEU A 115 -15.68 2.50 -11.31
CA LEU A 115 -15.40 2.66 -9.89
C LEU A 115 -16.63 3.08 -9.09
N SER A 116 -17.40 4.05 -9.60
CA SER A 116 -18.61 4.52 -8.93
C SER A 116 -19.62 3.38 -8.77
N ASP A 117 -19.76 2.56 -9.78
CA ASP A 117 -20.61 1.36 -9.78
C ASP A 117 -20.08 0.29 -8.80
N LEU A 118 -18.78 -0.02 -8.87
CA LEU A 118 -18.16 -1.04 -8.02
C LEU A 118 -18.28 -0.66 -6.55
N LEU A 119 -17.93 0.58 -6.20
CA LEU A 119 -17.91 1.09 -4.83
C LEU A 119 -19.28 1.51 -4.33
N ARG A 120 -20.27 1.66 -5.20
CA ARG A 120 -21.58 2.28 -4.91
C ARG A 120 -21.41 3.66 -4.29
N SER A 121 -20.45 4.42 -4.80
CA SER A 121 -20.19 5.79 -4.36
C SER A 121 -20.94 6.81 -5.19
N PRO A 122 -21.25 7.99 -4.64
CA PRO A 122 -21.90 9.06 -5.41
C PRO A 122 -21.08 9.51 -6.62
N ASP A 123 -19.75 9.50 -6.48
CA ASP A 123 -18.83 9.86 -7.55
C ASP A 123 -17.41 9.35 -7.24
N THR A 124 -16.55 9.35 -8.26
CA THR A 124 -15.12 9.02 -8.11
C THR A 124 -14.25 9.99 -8.90
N LEU A 125 -13.02 10.18 -8.43
CA LEU A 125 -11.99 10.99 -9.09
C LEU A 125 -10.71 10.21 -9.19
N VAL A 126 -10.24 9.95 -10.41
CA VAL A 126 -8.99 9.23 -10.66
C VAL A 126 -7.82 10.20 -10.76
N LEU A 127 -6.72 9.88 -10.08
CA LEU A 127 -5.48 10.66 -10.00
C LEU A 127 -4.25 9.72 -10.13
N PRO A 128 -3.04 10.24 -10.41
CA PRO A 128 -1.91 9.36 -10.74
C PRO A 128 -1.47 8.43 -9.61
N THR A 129 -1.35 8.91 -8.37
CA THR A 129 -0.87 8.11 -7.23
C THR A 129 -1.52 8.52 -5.92
N ILE A 130 -1.61 7.58 -4.96
CA ILE A 130 -2.08 7.84 -3.60
C ILE A 130 -1.25 8.91 -2.90
N THR A 131 0.08 8.87 -3.05
CA THR A 131 0.97 9.88 -2.46
C THR A 131 0.61 11.30 -2.92
N LEU A 132 0.36 11.48 -4.22
CA LEU A 132 -0.09 12.79 -4.74
C LEU A 132 -1.48 13.16 -4.23
N ILE A 133 -2.38 12.21 -4.05
CA ILE A 133 -3.69 12.46 -3.43
C ILE A 133 -3.48 12.99 -2.02
N HIS A 134 -2.76 12.29 -1.16
CA HIS A 134 -2.58 12.68 0.23
C HIS A 134 -1.93 14.06 0.36
N THR A 135 -0.83 14.31 -0.35
CA THR A 135 -0.08 15.56 -0.24
C THR A 135 -0.82 16.78 -0.82
N SER A 136 -1.80 16.56 -1.70
CA SER A 136 -2.54 17.64 -2.35
C SER A 136 -3.94 17.81 -1.81
N VAL A 137 -4.67 16.72 -1.58
CA VAL A 137 -6.10 16.76 -1.23
C VAL A 137 -6.31 17.01 0.27
N ILE A 138 -5.50 16.38 1.15
CA ILE A 138 -5.62 16.62 2.59
C ILE A 138 -5.52 18.11 2.92
N PRO A 139 -4.53 18.89 2.41
CA PRO A 139 -4.48 20.33 2.65
C PRO A 139 -5.70 21.10 2.12
N VAL A 140 -6.22 20.70 0.95
CA VAL A 140 -7.40 21.34 0.33
C VAL A 140 -8.65 21.09 1.18
N LEU A 141 -8.90 19.85 1.61
CA LEU A 141 -10.07 19.52 2.40
C LEU A 141 -10.01 20.09 3.82
N ALA A 142 -8.84 20.11 4.43
CA ALA A 142 -8.61 20.63 5.76
C ALA A 142 -8.80 22.17 5.85
N GLY A 143 -8.34 22.90 4.83
CA GLY A 143 -8.32 24.38 4.87
C GLY A 143 -7.62 24.89 6.13
N GLN A 144 -8.30 25.73 6.92
CA GLN A 144 -7.86 26.24 8.22
C GLN A 144 -8.39 25.40 9.40
N GLY A 145 -8.99 24.25 9.13
CA GLY A 145 -9.61 23.38 10.13
C GLY A 145 -8.60 22.53 10.91
N ALA A 146 -9.06 21.38 11.40
CA ALA A 146 -8.25 20.40 12.11
C ALA A 146 -8.12 19.11 11.30
N VAL A 147 -6.88 18.61 11.20
CA VAL A 147 -6.54 17.26 10.67
C VAL A 147 -6.12 16.41 11.87
N LEU A 148 -6.91 15.37 12.13
CA LEU A 148 -6.60 14.35 13.09
C LEU A 148 -6.05 13.15 12.33
N VAL A 149 -4.93 12.58 12.78
CA VAL A 149 -4.27 11.47 12.07
C VAL A 149 -4.06 10.31 13.04
N ASP A 150 -4.53 9.13 12.68
CA ASP A 150 -4.16 7.91 13.40
C ASP A 150 -2.63 7.76 13.41
N SER A 151 -2.06 7.47 14.57
CA SER A 151 -0.59 7.45 14.75
C SER A 151 0.10 6.32 13.99
N GLN A 152 -0.64 5.32 13.52
CA GLN A 152 -0.17 4.23 12.67
C GLN A 152 -0.56 4.38 11.20
N ALA A 153 -1.29 5.45 10.83
CA ALA A 153 -1.62 5.71 9.45
C ALA A 153 -0.38 5.90 8.57
N HIS A 154 -0.52 5.56 7.29
CA HIS A 154 0.58 5.61 6.34
C HIS A 154 1.29 6.96 6.32
N LYS A 155 2.63 6.94 6.21
CA LYS A 155 3.50 8.13 6.26
C LYS A 155 3.03 9.26 5.35
N THR A 156 2.52 8.95 4.16
CA THR A 156 2.07 9.96 3.19
C THR A 156 0.80 10.69 3.62
N ILE A 157 -0.05 10.10 4.45
CA ILE A 157 -1.16 10.81 5.12
C ILE A 157 -0.60 11.86 6.06
N TYR A 158 0.38 11.48 6.88
CA TYR A 158 1.03 12.42 7.79
C TYR A 158 1.74 13.55 7.04
N ASP A 159 2.35 13.27 5.89
CA ASP A 159 2.99 14.30 5.05
C ASP A 159 1.95 15.30 4.52
N GLY A 160 0.80 14.81 4.02
CA GLY A 160 -0.32 15.67 3.63
C GLY A 160 -0.84 16.52 4.79
N ALA A 161 -0.99 15.93 5.97
CA ALA A 161 -1.40 16.64 7.18
C ALA A 161 -0.36 17.69 7.65
N ALA A 162 0.93 17.39 7.48
CA ALA A 162 2.01 18.34 7.77
C ALA A 162 2.00 19.54 6.81
N ILE A 163 1.68 19.32 5.53
CA ILE A 163 1.47 20.40 4.55
C ILE A 163 0.25 21.24 4.97
N ALA A 164 -0.87 20.60 5.32
CA ALA A 164 -2.05 21.30 5.82
C ALA A 164 -1.73 22.17 7.03
N ARG A 165 -0.95 21.66 7.99
CA ARG A 165 -0.46 22.44 9.14
C ARG A 165 0.41 23.61 8.72
N GLY A 166 1.30 23.43 7.72
CA GLY A 166 2.08 24.53 7.14
C GLY A 166 1.21 25.64 6.54
N ASN A 167 0.01 25.30 6.06
CA ASN A 167 -0.99 26.22 5.52
C ASN A 167 -1.95 26.80 6.59
N GLY A 168 -1.74 26.48 7.89
CA GLY A 168 -2.51 27.03 9.01
C GLY A 168 -3.52 26.10 9.66
N ALA A 169 -3.66 24.85 9.19
CA ALA A 169 -4.51 23.86 9.85
C ALA A 169 -3.93 23.39 11.20
N THR A 170 -4.80 22.95 12.10
CA THR A 170 -4.42 22.29 13.35
C THR A 170 -4.16 20.80 13.09
N LEU A 171 -2.97 20.29 13.44
CA LEU A 171 -2.66 18.86 13.35
C LEU A 171 -2.68 18.22 14.75
N ARG A 172 -3.44 17.12 14.91
CA ARG A 172 -3.50 16.29 16.12
C ARG A 172 -3.26 14.83 15.77
N ARG A 173 -2.62 14.10 16.66
CA ARG A 173 -2.48 12.64 16.56
C ARG A 173 -3.54 11.95 17.42
N VAL A 174 -4.10 10.88 16.89
CA VAL A 174 -5.01 9.98 17.61
C VAL A 174 -4.27 8.67 17.88
N ARG A 175 -4.46 8.10 19.07
CA ARG A 175 -3.92 6.79 19.39
C ARG A 175 -4.54 5.73 18.48
N PRO A 176 -3.77 4.75 18.00
CA PRO A 176 -4.28 3.74 17.07
C PRO A 176 -5.29 2.82 17.79
N ASN A 177 -6.32 2.44 17.06
CA ASN A 177 -7.41 1.59 17.58
C ASN A 177 -8.05 2.09 18.88
N ASP A 178 -8.16 3.42 19.04
CA ASP A 178 -8.69 4.09 20.23
C ASP A 178 -9.79 5.09 19.84
N PRO A 179 -11.04 4.61 19.63
CA PRO A 179 -12.18 5.45 19.31
C PRO A 179 -12.50 6.48 20.40
N GLU A 180 -12.31 6.14 21.66
CA GLU A 180 -12.54 7.03 22.81
C GLU A 180 -11.59 8.24 22.75
N HIS A 181 -10.33 8.01 22.45
CA HIS A 181 -9.37 9.11 22.28
C HIS A 181 -9.69 10.00 21.06
N LEU A 182 -10.20 9.41 19.96
CA LEU A 182 -10.69 10.21 18.84
C LEU A 182 -11.81 11.16 19.31
N GLU A 183 -12.77 10.62 20.07
CA GLU A 183 -13.89 11.40 20.60
C GLU A 183 -13.42 12.50 21.55
N GLU A 184 -12.49 12.22 22.45
CA GLU A 184 -11.87 13.21 23.35
C GLU A 184 -11.22 14.36 22.54
N VAL A 185 -10.45 14.03 21.51
CA VAL A 185 -9.80 15.03 20.66
C VAL A 185 -10.83 15.87 19.90
N LEU A 186 -11.84 15.24 19.29
CA LEU A 186 -12.91 15.95 18.57
C LEU A 186 -13.69 16.90 19.49
N ARG A 187 -14.03 16.45 20.72
CA ARG A 187 -14.73 17.25 21.73
C ARG A 187 -13.92 18.48 22.15
N SER A 188 -12.58 18.40 22.14
CA SER A 188 -11.70 19.49 22.52
C SER A 188 -11.59 20.61 21.47
N LEU A 189 -12.06 20.39 20.24
CA LEU A 189 -11.98 21.34 19.14
C LEU A 189 -13.18 22.30 19.14
N PRO A 190 -12.99 23.56 18.69
CA PRO A 190 -14.10 24.50 18.53
C PRO A 190 -15.22 23.94 17.64
N PRO A 191 -16.51 24.10 18.01
CA PRO A 191 -17.62 23.50 17.26
C PRO A 191 -17.70 23.89 15.78
N GLN A 192 -17.31 25.12 15.44
CA GLN A 192 -17.36 25.67 14.08
C GLN A 192 -16.15 25.30 13.21
N MET A 193 -15.16 24.62 13.79
CA MET A 193 -13.94 24.23 13.06
C MET A 193 -14.23 23.04 12.15
N THR A 194 -13.85 23.12 10.88
CA THR A 194 -13.82 21.94 9.99
C THR A 194 -12.91 20.88 10.57
N ARG A 195 -13.37 19.64 10.61
CA ARG A 195 -12.66 18.51 11.21
C ARG A 195 -12.53 17.39 10.20
N MET A 196 -11.34 16.80 10.14
CA MET A 196 -11.08 15.63 9.32
C MET A 196 -10.25 14.62 10.13
N PHE A 197 -10.69 13.37 10.18
CA PHE A 197 -9.91 12.26 10.74
C PHE A 197 -9.41 11.36 9.63
N CYS A 198 -8.11 11.11 9.60
CA CYS A 198 -7.42 10.31 8.59
C CYS A 198 -6.92 9.00 9.20
N ILE A 199 -7.24 7.87 8.55
CA ILE A 199 -6.90 6.52 9.00
C ILE A 199 -6.62 5.60 7.81
N ASP A 200 -5.79 4.56 8.00
CA ASP A 200 -5.70 3.45 7.05
C ASP A 200 -6.96 2.58 7.12
N GLY A 201 -7.44 2.10 6.00
CA GLY A 201 -8.47 1.07 5.92
C GLY A 201 -7.89 -0.28 6.33
N VAL A 202 -7.03 -0.87 5.51
CA VAL A 202 -6.22 -2.01 5.91
C VAL A 202 -4.81 -1.54 6.17
N ASN A 203 -4.32 -1.73 7.41
CA ASN A 203 -3.00 -1.25 7.79
C ASN A 203 -1.89 -1.99 7.04
N SER A 204 -0.96 -1.25 6.49
CA SER A 204 0.10 -1.73 5.60
C SER A 204 1.13 -2.65 6.26
N MET A 205 1.22 -2.64 7.60
CA MET A 205 2.19 -3.43 8.36
C MET A 205 1.51 -4.59 9.08
N SER A 206 0.52 -4.32 9.92
CA SER A 206 -0.15 -5.36 10.71
C SER A 206 -1.15 -6.20 9.89
N GLY A 207 -1.60 -5.72 8.74
CA GLY A 207 -2.69 -6.37 7.99
C GLY A 207 -4.05 -6.28 8.69
N ASN A 208 -4.21 -5.43 9.69
CA ASN A 208 -5.47 -5.30 10.41
C ASN A 208 -6.36 -4.21 9.81
N ALA A 209 -7.67 -4.45 9.87
CA ALA A 209 -8.69 -3.47 9.55
C ALA A 209 -9.27 -2.88 10.84
N PRO A 210 -9.44 -1.53 10.92
CA PRO A 210 -10.11 -0.90 12.05
C PRO A 210 -11.61 -1.19 12.04
N ASN A 211 -12.29 -1.00 13.17
CA ASN A 211 -13.75 -0.97 13.19
C ASN A 211 -14.24 0.33 12.53
N LEU A 212 -14.32 0.35 11.20
CA LEU A 212 -14.68 1.55 10.44
C LEU A 212 -16.04 2.11 10.83
N ARG A 213 -17.01 1.22 11.16
CA ARG A 213 -18.36 1.63 11.57
C ARG A 213 -18.34 2.53 12.80
N GLU A 214 -17.51 2.20 13.77
CA GLU A 214 -17.38 3.00 15.00
C GLU A 214 -16.75 4.37 14.71
N TYR A 215 -15.70 4.42 13.94
CA TYR A 215 -15.07 5.68 13.54
C TYR A 215 -16.01 6.55 12.68
N ALA A 216 -16.76 5.94 11.76
CA ALA A 216 -17.74 6.65 10.95
C ALA A 216 -18.88 7.23 11.81
N ARG A 217 -19.37 6.48 12.81
CA ARG A 217 -20.37 6.96 13.78
C ARG A 217 -19.85 8.20 14.54
N ILE A 218 -18.66 8.11 15.12
CA ILE A 218 -18.06 9.22 15.86
C ILE A 218 -17.87 10.44 14.95
N CYS A 219 -17.33 10.25 13.75
CA CYS A 219 -17.14 11.35 12.80
C CYS A 219 -18.49 12.02 12.44
N ARG A 220 -19.56 11.26 12.22
CA ARG A 220 -20.91 11.85 11.99
C ARG A 220 -21.41 12.65 13.19
N GLU A 221 -21.23 12.13 14.40
CA GLU A 221 -21.67 12.82 15.62
C GLU A 221 -20.98 14.17 15.84
N TYR A 222 -19.72 14.29 15.44
CA TYR A 222 -18.93 15.51 15.60
C TYR A 222 -18.79 16.33 14.31
N ASP A 223 -19.62 16.09 13.29
CA ASP A 223 -19.56 16.75 11.98
C ASP A 223 -18.12 16.76 11.40
N ALA A 224 -17.48 15.59 11.45
CA ALA A 224 -16.14 15.39 10.96
C ALA A 224 -16.14 14.55 9.69
N LEU A 225 -15.25 14.86 8.75
CA LEU A 225 -14.97 14.05 7.58
C LEU A 225 -14.08 12.87 7.98
N LEU A 226 -14.46 11.65 7.65
CA LEU A 226 -13.62 10.46 7.77
C LEU A 226 -12.89 10.22 6.46
N TYR A 227 -11.56 10.34 6.48
CA TYR A 227 -10.68 10.13 5.33
C TYR A 227 -9.95 8.79 5.47
N VAL A 228 -10.24 7.85 4.59
CA VAL A 228 -9.80 6.46 4.69
C VAL A 228 -8.86 6.12 3.53
N ASP A 229 -7.63 5.72 3.82
CA ASP A 229 -6.70 5.12 2.85
C ASP A 229 -6.85 3.61 2.85
N ASP A 230 -7.55 3.08 1.86
CA ASP A 230 -7.78 1.65 1.69
C ASP A 230 -6.93 1.04 0.55
N ALA A 231 -5.70 1.49 0.44
CA ALA A 231 -4.77 1.00 -0.59
C ALA A 231 -4.56 -0.51 -0.54
N HIS A 232 -4.64 -1.13 0.64
CA HIS A 232 -4.44 -2.55 0.84
C HIS A 232 -5.75 -3.36 0.88
N GLY A 233 -6.88 -2.72 1.16
CA GLY A 233 -8.19 -3.39 1.21
C GLY A 233 -8.91 -3.40 -0.14
N PHE A 234 -8.77 -2.36 -0.96
CA PHE A 234 -9.37 -2.31 -2.28
C PHE A 234 -8.90 -3.48 -3.16
N GLY A 235 -9.85 -4.19 -3.75
CA GLY A 235 -9.63 -5.44 -4.49
C GLY A 235 -9.60 -6.70 -3.60
N VAL A 236 -9.22 -6.57 -2.33
CA VAL A 236 -9.07 -7.70 -1.40
C VAL A 236 -10.35 -7.92 -0.58
N ILE A 237 -10.85 -6.89 0.10
CA ILE A 237 -12.07 -7.00 0.91
C ILE A 237 -13.23 -6.22 0.29
N GLY A 238 -14.45 -6.64 0.64
CA GLY A 238 -15.64 -5.99 0.11
C GLY A 238 -16.93 -6.44 0.80
N GLU A 239 -18.04 -6.07 0.19
CA GLU A 239 -19.39 -6.22 0.74
C GLU A 239 -19.76 -7.65 1.15
N SER A 240 -20.66 -7.74 2.12
CA SER A 240 -21.31 -8.99 2.57
C SER A 240 -20.32 -10.09 2.99
N PRO A 241 -19.36 -9.83 3.91
CA PRO A 241 -18.48 -10.87 4.43
C PRO A 241 -19.30 -11.94 5.18
N THR A 242 -18.92 -13.21 4.97
CA THR A 242 -19.52 -14.38 5.64
C THR A 242 -18.42 -15.33 6.09
N PRO A 243 -18.70 -16.32 6.97
CA PRO A 243 -17.69 -17.33 7.34
C PRO A 243 -17.09 -18.07 6.13
N ASP A 244 -17.86 -18.30 5.05
CA ASP A 244 -17.39 -18.96 3.82
C ASP A 244 -16.68 -18.00 2.87
N MET A 245 -16.88 -16.70 3.04
CA MET A 245 -16.30 -15.62 2.26
C MET A 245 -15.82 -14.48 3.18
N PRO A 246 -14.79 -14.72 4.00
CA PRO A 246 -14.40 -13.75 5.04
C PRO A 246 -13.90 -12.41 4.48
N TYR A 247 -13.35 -12.40 3.27
CA TYR A 247 -12.98 -11.15 2.57
C TYR A 247 -14.19 -10.45 1.94
N GLY A 248 -15.39 -11.03 2.00
CA GLY A 248 -16.58 -10.50 1.32
C GLY A 248 -16.52 -10.66 -0.19
N ARG A 249 -17.38 -9.93 -0.88
CA ARG A 249 -17.56 -10.00 -2.33
C ARG A 249 -17.09 -8.74 -3.03
N ARG A 250 -16.88 -8.84 -4.35
CA ARG A 250 -16.55 -7.75 -5.28
C ARG A 250 -15.22 -7.05 -5.03
N GLY A 251 -14.57 -7.18 -3.87
CA GLY A 251 -13.34 -6.45 -3.54
C GLY A 251 -13.55 -4.93 -3.54
N ASN A 252 -14.72 -4.47 -3.15
CA ASN A 252 -15.15 -3.08 -3.26
C ASN A 252 -14.89 -2.25 -2.00
N SER A 253 -13.80 -2.53 -1.31
CA SER A 253 -13.19 -1.77 -0.22
C SER A 253 -13.80 -1.95 1.18
N ILE A 254 -13.07 -1.43 2.16
CA ILE A 254 -13.45 -1.45 3.57
C ILE A 254 -14.78 -0.72 3.84
N VAL A 255 -15.12 0.32 3.09
CA VAL A 255 -16.39 1.05 3.26
C VAL A 255 -17.57 0.11 3.03
N ARG A 256 -17.51 -0.68 1.96
CA ARG A 256 -18.55 -1.66 1.65
C ARG A 256 -18.46 -2.91 2.53
N TYR A 257 -17.26 -3.28 2.98
CA TYR A 257 -17.06 -4.39 3.92
C TYR A 257 -17.81 -4.17 5.24
N PHE A 258 -17.83 -2.94 5.75
CA PHE A 258 -18.55 -2.54 6.94
C PHE A 258 -19.99 -2.03 6.68
N ASP A 259 -20.46 -2.10 5.43
CA ASP A 259 -21.77 -1.61 4.99
C ASP A 259 -22.01 -0.12 5.34
N GLU A 260 -20.97 0.70 5.17
CA GLU A 260 -21.02 2.15 5.37
C GLU A 260 -21.33 2.87 4.06
N CYS A 261 -21.76 4.14 4.17
CA CYS A 261 -22.04 5.05 3.05
C CYS A 261 -20.95 6.15 2.92
N TYR A 262 -21.04 6.94 1.85
CA TYR A 262 -20.08 8.00 1.56
C TYR A 262 -20.53 9.41 2.03
N ASP A 263 -21.53 9.53 2.89
CA ASP A 263 -22.06 10.83 3.31
C ASP A 263 -21.02 11.70 4.03
N ASN A 264 -20.21 11.07 4.90
CA ASN A 264 -19.11 11.71 5.61
C ASN A 264 -17.77 10.97 5.43
N ILE A 265 -17.67 10.09 4.44
CA ILE A 265 -16.46 9.31 4.15
C ILE A 265 -15.90 9.73 2.80
N VAL A 266 -14.60 10.03 2.79
CA VAL A 266 -13.77 10.08 1.58
C VAL A 266 -12.86 8.86 1.61
N LEU A 267 -13.08 7.95 0.67
CA LEU A 267 -12.22 6.80 0.46
C LEU A 267 -11.13 7.14 -0.54
N VAL A 268 -9.90 6.80 -0.21
CA VAL A 268 -8.77 6.78 -1.15
C VAL A 268 -8.37 5.34 -1.38
N GLY A 269 -8.20 4.97 -2.63
CA GLY A 269 -7.73 3.66 -3.01
C GLY A 269 -6.73 3.73 -4.15
N GLY A 270 -6.10 2.61 -4.44
CA GLY A 270 -5.12 2.54 -5.51
C GLY A 270 -5.10 1.19 -6.21
N PHE A 271 -4.79 1.25 -7.47
CA PHE A 271 -4.67 0.06 -8.32
C PHE A 271 -3.29 -0.58 -8.26
N SER A 272 -2.31 0.05 -7.59
CA SER A 272 -0.91 -0.38 -7.56
C SER A 272 -0.64 -1.67 -6.76
N LYS A 273 -1.67 -2.22 -6.10
CA LYS A 273 -1.58 -3.45 -5.30
C LYS A 273 -2.43 -4.56 -5.91
N ALA A 274 -3.65 -4.80 -5.41
CA ALA A 274 -4.49 -5.91 -5.89
C ALA A 274 -4.72 -5.90 -7.42
N TYR A 275 -4.82 -4.73 -8.04
CA TYR A 275 -5.01 -4.57 -9.48
C TYR A 275 -3.70 -4.47 -10.28
N SER A 276 -2.56 -4.39 -9.60
CA SER A 276 -1.21 -4.40 -10.21
C SER A 276 -0.99 -3.34 -11.31
N SER A 277 -1.59 -2.14 -11.15
CA SER A 277 -1.49 -1.04 -12.12
C SER A 277 -1.24 0.30 -11.44
N LEU A 278 -0.49 1.20 -12.06
CA LEU A 278 -0.18 2.50 -11.47
C LEU A 278 -1.30 3.51 -11.73
N LEU A 279 -2.22 3.60 -10.81
CA LEU A 279 -3.30 4.59 -10.77
C LEU A 279 -3.86 4.65 -9.35
N ALA A 280 -4.48 5.77 -8.99
CA ALA A 280 -5.17 5.93 -7.72
C ALA A 280 -6.52 6.63 -7.92
N PHE A 281 -7.39 6.52 -6.93
CA PHE A 281 -8.71 7.13 -6.99
C PHE A 281 -9.18 7.63 -5.63
N MET A 282 -10.19 8.45 -5.68
CA MET A 282 -11.01 8.83 -4.52
C MET A 282 -12.46 8.48 -4.83
N ALA A 283 -13.19 7.97 -3.83
CA ALA A 283 -14.64 7.87 -3.84
C ALA A 283 -15.20 8.88 -2.82
N LEU A 284 -16.11 9.74 -3.27
CA LEU A 284 -16.49 10.94 -2.53
C LEU A 284 -17.80 11.55 -3.07
N PRO A 285 -18.42 12.49 -2.34
CA PRO A 285 -19.54 13.26 -2.85
C PRO A 285 -19.20 14.07 -4.11
N THR A 286 -20.13 14.17 -5.06
CA THR A 286 -19.95 14.90 -6.34
C THR A 286 -19.52 16.37 -6.14
N SER A 287 -20.03 17.03 -5.11
CA SER A 287 -19.63 18.41 -4.79
C SER A 287 -18.14 18.53 -4.47
N MET A 288 -17.57 17.54 -3.72
CA MET A 288 -16.13 17.49 -3.43
C MET A 288 -15.32 17.18 -4.70
N LYS A 289 -15.79 16.27 -5.57
CA LYS A 289 -15.13 16.01 -6.86
C LYS A 289 -14.98 17.29 -7.66
N ASN A 290 -16.08 18.08 -7.80
CA ASN A 290 -16.06 19.32 -8.55
C ASN A 290 -15.10 20.35 -7.98
N ARG A 291 -15.03 20.45 -6.65
CA ARG A 291 -14.06 21.29 -5.95
C ARG A 291 -12.62 20.84 -6.24
N LEU A 292 -12.33 19.56 -6.11
CA LEU A 292 -10.99 19.04 -6.32
C LEU A 292 -10.50 19.15 -7.78
N LYS A 293 -11.41 19.15 -8.75
CA LYS A 293 -11.06 19.40 -10.16
C LYS A 293 -10.49 20.81 -10.42
N VAL A 294 -10.74 21.77 -9.53
CA VAL A 294 -10.23 23.15 -9.65
C VAL A 294 -9.21 23.52 -8.58
N GLU A 295 -9.02 22.68 -7.54
CA GLU A 295 -8.11 22.98 -6.43
C GLU A 295 -6.98 21.95 -6.27
N ALA A 296 -7.17 20.69 -6.73
CA ALA A 296 -6.18 19.65 -6.53
C ALA A 296 -5.07 19.70 -7.59
N ALA A 297 -3.86 19.99 -7.15
CA ALA A 297 -2.68 20.12 -8.01
C ALA A 297 -2.46 18.91 -8.96
N PRO A 298 -2.68 17.63 -8.58
CA PRO A 298 -2.52 16.51 -9.50
C PRO A 298 -3.50 16.50 -10.67
N TYR A 299 -4.70 17.07 -10.51
CA TYR A 299 -5.66 17.22 -11.60
C TYR A 299 -5.30 18.36 -12.55
N LEU A 300 -4.79 19.45 -11.99
CA LEU A 300 -4.50 20.69 -12.73
C LEU A 300 -3.16 20.63 -13.48
N TYR A 301 -2.13 20.10 -12.83
CA TYR A 301 -0.73 20.31 -13.23
C TYR A 301 0.06 19.03 -13.45
N SER A 302 -0.39 17.89 -12.91
CA SER A 302 0.31 16.62 -13.14
C SER A 302 0.04 16.10 -14.55
N GLY A 303 1.05 15.47 -15.17
CA GLY A 303 0.83 14.61 -16.31
C GLY A 303 -0.14 13.48 -15.96
N PRO A 304 -0.95 13.01 -16.91
CA PRO A 304 -1.83 11.87 -16.70
C PRO A 304 -1.03 10.57 -16.61
N SER A 305 -1.69 9.50 -16.14
CA SER A 305 -1.08 8.17 -16.16
C SER A 305 -0.90 7.67 -17.59
N PRO A 306 0.13 6.85 -17.87
CA PRO A 306 0.34 6.23 -19.18
C PRO A 306 -0.89 5.40 -19.63
N THR A 307 -1.11 5.34 -20.92
CA THR A 307 -2.22 4.58 -21.52
C THR A 307 -2.24 3.12 -21.08
N ALA A 308 -1.09 2.48 -20.96
CA ALA A 308 -0.97 1.11 -20.46
C ALA A 308 -1.60 0.93 -19.06
N SER A 309 -1.40 1.89 -18.14
CA SER A 309 -2.01 1.84 -16.81
C SER A 309 -3.53 1.95 -16.87
N LEU A 310 -4.07 2.79 -17.74
CA LEU A 310 -5.52 2.93 -17.91
C LEU A 310 -6.13 1.66 -18.51
N ALA A 311 -5.47 1.08 -19.51
CA ALA A 311 -5.90 -0.16 -20.16
C ALA A 311 -5.94 -1.33 -19.16
N THR A 312 -4.87 -1.51 -18.38
CA THR A 312 -4.79 -2.60 -17.40
C THR A 312 -5.82 -2.46 -16.28
N VAL A 313 -6.16 -1.24 -15.85
CA VAL A 313 -7.23 -1.01 -14.88
C VAL A 313 -8.59 -1.42 -15.43
N LEU A 314 -8.94 -1.00 -16.65
CA LEU A 314 -10.22 -1.36 -17.29
C LEU A 314 -10.35 -2.87 -17.52
N ALA A 315 -9.27 -3.53 -17.94
CA ALA A 315 -9.23 -4.99 -18.03
C ALA A 315 -9.35 -5.66 -16.65
N GLY A 316 -8.71 -5.07 -15.63
CA GLY A 316 -8.77 -5.52 -14.25
C GLY A 316 -10.20 -5.54 -13.68
N PHE A 317 -11.06 -4.58 -14.00
CA PHE A 317 -12.48 -4.63 -13.59
C PHE A 317 -13.20 -5.85 -14.19
N LYS A 318 -12.96 -6.16 -15.45
CA LYS A 318 -13.56 -7.33 -16.10
C LYS A 318 -13.09 -8.66 -15.47
N VAL A 319 -11.78 -8.77 -15.20
CA VAL A 319 -11.21 -9.93 -14.52
C VAL A 319 -11.73 -10.03 -13.07
N ASN A 320 -11.81 -8.91 -12.35
CA ASN A 320 -12.38 -8.90 -10.99
C ASN A 320 -13.85 -9.36 -10.99
N GLN A 321 -14.63 -8.99 -11.98
CA GLN A 321 -16.02 -9.41 -12.11
C GLN A 321 -16.14 -10.90 -12.42
N ALA A 322 -15.26 -11.44 -13.28
CA ALA A 322 -15.32 -12.83 -13.72
C ALA A 322 -14.70 -13.81 -12.71
N GLU A 323 -13.54 -13.46 -12.14
CA GLU A 323 -12.68 -14.40 -11.39
C GLU A 323 -12.34 -13.91 -9.97
N GLY A 324 -12.64 -12.66 -9.64
CA GLY A 324 -12.16 -12.00 -8.41
C GLY A 324 -12.61 -12.72 -7.13
N GLU A 325 -13.80 -13.31 -7.07
CA GLU A 325 -14.25 -14.03 -5.88
C GLU A 325 -13.45 -15.32 -5.64
N GLU A 326 -13.09 -16.04 -6.70
CA GLU A 326 -12.25 -17.23 -6.59
C GLU A 326 -10.83 -16.85 -6.17
N LEU A 327 -10.26 -15.81 -6.78
CA LEU A 327 -8.93 -15.32 -6.39
C LEU A 327 -8.89 -14.87 -4.93
N ARG A 328 -9.90 -14.17 -4.43
CA ARG A 328 -10.01 -13.80 -3.00
C ARG A 328 -10.14 -15.01 -2.08
N ARG A 329 -10.85 -16.05 -2.51
CA ARG A 329 -10.99 -17.30 -1.75
C ARG A 329 -9.64 -18.02 -1.65
N GLU A 330 -8.90 -18.11 -2.76
CA GLU A 330 -7.55 -18.69 -2.78
C GLU A 330 -6.56 -17.85 -1.94
N LEU A 331 -6.63 -16.53 -2.04
CA LEU A 331 -5.80 -15.64 -1.22
C LEU A 331 -6.05 -15.86 0.28
N TYR A 332 -7.32 -15.96 0.69
CA TYR A 332 -7.69 -16.25 2.08
C TYR A 332 -7.17 -17.63 2.52
N ARG A 333 -7.37 -18.66 1.73
CA ARG A 333 -6.93 -20.04 2.03
C ARG A 333 -5.42 -20.06 2.30
N LYS A 334 -4.63 -19.46 1.42
CA LYS A 334 -3.16 -19.39 1.54
C LYS A 334 -2.73 -18.55 2.76
N THR A 335 -3.41 -17.44 3.00
CA THR A 335 -3.16 -16.62 4.20
C THR A 335 -3.41 -17.40 5.48
N CYS A 336 -4.53 -18.14 5.57
CA CYS A 336 -4.84 -18.98 6.72
C CYS A 336 -3.80 -20.09 6.91
N SER A 337 -3.29 -20.69 5.84
CA SER A 337 -2.24 -21.72 5.93
C SER A 337 -0.98 -21.18 6.63
N VAL A 338 -0.52 -19.99 6.24
CA VAL A 338 0.66 -19.36 6.84
C VAL A 338 0.39 -18.91 8.28
N LEU A 339 -0.75 -18.30 8.57
CA LEU A 339 -1.12 -17.90 9.93
C LEU A 339 -1.25 -19.10 10.86
N LEU A 340 -1.82 -20.22 10.39
CA LEU A 340 -1.88 -21.46 11.15
C LEU A 340 -0.48 -21.98 11.48
N ARG A 341 0.44 -21.96 10.50
CA ARG A 341 1.83 -22.38 10.73
C ARG A 341 2.52 -21.50 11.76
N ILE A 342 2.38 -20.19 11.68
CA ILE A 342 2.89 -19.22 12.65
C ILE A 342 2.37 -19.52 14.06
N SER A 343 1.07 -19.79 14.19
CA SER A 343 0.44 -20.15 15.46
C SER A 343 0.98 -21.49 16.02
N GLN A 344 1.13 -22.52 15.17
CA GLN A 344 1.71 -23.82 15.57
C GLN A 344 3.15 -23.70 16.07
N LEU A 345 3.91 -22.75 15.52
CA LEU A 345 5.29 -22.45 15.95
C LEU A 345 5.34 -21.57 17.21
N GLY A 346 4.20 -21.10 17.73
CA GLY A 346 4.10 -20.19 18.86
C GLY A 346 4.70 -18.80 18.58
N LEU A 347 4.80 -18.40 17.30
CA LEU A 347 5.32 -17.11 16.89
C LEU A 347 4.25 -16.03 17.05
N PHE A 348 4.70 -14.84 17.42
CA PHE A 348 3.82 -13.68 17.53
C PHE A 348 3.70 -12.98 16.16
N THR A 349 2.49 -12.57 15.82
CA THR A 349 2.21 -11.64 14.70
C THR A 349 1.20 -10.61 15.13
N LEU A 350 1.29 -9.40 14.57
CA LEU A 350 0.28 -8.35 14.77
C LEU A 350 -1.02 -8.62 14.00
N ASN A 351 -0.99 -9.51 13.00
CA ASN A 351 -2.16 -9.80 12.18
C ASN A 351 -3.22 -10.60 12.96
N THR A 352 -4.35 -9.96 13.25
CA THR A 352 -5.52 -10.56 13.90
C THR A 352 -6.73 -10.62 12.97
N SER A 353 -6.68 -9.95 11.82
CA SER A 353 -7.80 -9.86 10.86
C SER A 353 -7.76 -10.94 9.77
N GLY A 354 -6.68 -11.72 9.70
CA GLY A 354 -6.55 -12.77 8.68
C GLY A 354 -6.33 -12.25 7.26
N LEU A 355 -5.91 -10.97 7.10
CA LEU A 355 -5.63 -10.37 5.80
C LEU A 355 -4.21 -10.72 5.30
N PRO A 356 -3.92 -10.64 3.98
CA PRO A 356 -2.72 -11.23 3.37
C PRO A 356 -1.42 -10.44 3.62
N ILE A 357 -1.33 -9.76 4.74
CA ILE A 357 -0.16 -8.97 5.19
C ILE A 357 0.19 -9.46 6.58
N ILE A 358 1.33 -10.13 6.73
CA ILE A 358 1.71 -10.79 7.98
C ILE A 358 3.07 -10.26 8.41
N GLU A 359 3.12 -9.49 9.48
CA GLU A 359 4.35 -9.00 10.09
C GLU A 359 4.81 -9.98 11.18
N LEU A 360 6.08 -10.33 11.15
CA LEU A 360 6.76 -11.17 12.14
C LEU A 360 7.92 -10.38 12.76
N PRO A 361 7.71 -9.84 13.97
CA PRO A 361 8.76 -9.13 14.69
C PRO A 361 9.85 -10.07 15.22
N LEU A 362 11.08 -9.59 15.23
CA LEU A 362 12.20 -10.30 15.84
C LEU A 362 12.15 -10.22 17.36
N GLY A 363 12.68 -11.23 18.01
CA GLY A 363 12.94 -11.22 19.46
C GLY A 363 14.15 -10.38 19.84
N PRO A 364 14.34 -10.09 21.13
CA PRO A 364 15.50 -9.35 21.60
C PRO A 364 16.83 -10.08 21.28
N GLY A 365 17.77 -9.33 20.69
CA GLY A 365 19.10 -9.84 20.38
C GLY A 365 19.32 -10.40 18.99
N ASP A 366 18.26 -10.56 18.19
CA ASP A 366 18.41 -10.96 16.80
C ASP A 366 18.60 -9.78 15.84
N ASP A 367 19.34 -10.08 14.76
CA ASP A 367 19.73 -9.12 13.74
C ASP A 367 18.93 -9.36 12.47
N ILE A 368 18.20 -8.35 12.03
CA ILE A 368 17.40 -8.37 10.82
C ILE A 368 18.23 -8.70 9.56
N ASP A 369 19.51 -8.33 9.52
CA ASP A 369 20.42 -8.69 8.43
C ASP A 369 20.62 -10.20 8.36
N LYS A 370 20.85 -10.85 9.50
CA LYS A 370 21.06 -12.32 9.57
C LYS A 370 19.80 -13.09 9.20
N VAL A 371 18.65 -12.67 9.74
CA VAL A 371 17.36 -13.28 9.45
C VAL A 371 17.01 -13.11 7.98
N GLY A 372 17.19 -11.92 7.43
CA GLY A 372 16.94 -11.65 6.03
C GLY A 372 17.83 -12.48 5.09
N ARG A 373 19.15 -12.59 5.39
CA ARG A 373 20.06 -13.45 4.60
C ARG A 373 19.67 -14.91 4.65
N PHE A 374 19.27 -15.40 5.82
CA PHE A 374 18.77 -16.78 5.96
C PHE A 374 17.54 -17.02 5.06
N LEU A 375 16.56 -16.11 5.06
CA LEU A 375 15.37 -16.21 4.19
C LEU A 375 15.78 -16.17 2.71
N PHE A 376 16.68 -15.26 2.34
CA PHE A 376 17.19 -15.16 0.97
C PHE A 376 17.89 -16.45 0.53
N GLU A 377 18.79 -17.02 1.34
CA GLU A 377 19.49 -18.27 1.08
C GLU A 377 18.53 -19.47 0.94
N ARG A 378 17.37 -19.44 1.60
CA ARG A 378 16.31 -20.44 1.50
C ARG A 378 15.35 -20.21 0.30
N GLY A 379 15.63 -19.22 -0.53
CA GLY A 379 14.83 -18.93 -1.71
C GLY A 379 13.53 -18.16 -1.42
N ILE A 380 13.45 -17.46 -0.29
CA ILE A 380 12.29 -16.67 0.13
C ILE A 380 12.63 -15.18 0.05
N TYR A 381 11.80 -14.40 -0.65
CA TYR A 381 11.90 -12.95 -0.74
C TYR A 381 10.75 -12.28 0.02
N VAL A 382 11.08 -11.48 1.04
CA VAL A 382 10.12 -10.77 1.90
C VAL A 382 10.53 -9.32 2.07
N THR A 383 9.62 -8.49 2.58
CA THR A 383 9.95 -7.11 2.94
C THR A 383 10.60 -7.06 4.31
N LEU A 384 11.82 -6.55 4.41
CA LEU A 384 12.48 -6.30 5.69
C LEU A 384 11.92 -5.00 6.31
N ALA A 385 11.36 -5.12 7.52
CA ALA A 385 10.79 -4.01 8.28
C ALA A 385 11.84 -3.49 9.28
N ALA A 386 12.71 -2.60 8.82
CA ALA A 386 13.81 -2.07 9.62
C ALA A 386 13.45 -0.75 10.31
N TYR A 387 14.10 -0.42 11.40
CA TYR A 387 14.07 0.93 11.97
C TYR A 387 14.76 1.91 10.98
N PRO A 388 14.24 3.13 10.73
CA PRO A 388 13.12 3.78 11.40
C PRO A 388 11.76 3.64 10.67
N LEU A 389 11.63 2.73 9.70
CA LEU A 389 10.35 2.49 9.00
C LEU A 389 9.29 1.93 9.95
N VAL A 390 9.72 1.14 10.92
CA VAL A 390 8.90 0.63 12.03
C VAL A 390 9.55 0.97 13.37
N PRO A 391 8.81 0.99 14.48
CA PRO A 391 9.38 1.09 15.83
C PRO A 391 10.40 -0.03 16.10
N ARG A 392 11.41 0.23 16.96
CA ARG A 392 12.45 -0.78 17.27
C ARG A 392 11.89 -2.11 17.79
N ALA A 393 10.78 -2.07 18.53
CA ALA A 393 10.11 -3.27 19.03
C ALA A 393 9.36 -4.06 17.95
N GLN A 394 9.19 -3.51 16.75
CA GLN A 394 8.52 -4.12 15.60
C GLN A 394 9.49 -4.42 14.46
N VAL A 395 10.80 -4.28 14.67
CA VAL A 395 11.78 -4.66 13.66
C VAL A 395 11.65 -6.14 13.35
N GLY A 396 11.53 -6.48 12.08
CA GLY A 396 11.29 -7.84 11.64
C GLY A 396 11.11 -7.92 10.13
N PHE A 397 10.23 -8.78 9.66
CA PHE A 397 9.92 -8.88 8.24
C PHE A 397 8.42 -9.05 8.02
N ARG A 398 7.99 -8.66 6.84
CA ARG A 398 6.60 -8.71 6.42
C ARG A 398 6.43 -9.65 5.24
N ILE A 399 5.54 -10.62 5.39
CA ILE A 399 5.10 -11.55 4.35
C ILE A 399 3.84 -10.99 3.71
N GLN A 400 3.78 -10.98 2.38
CA GLN A 400 2.61 -10.61 1.60
C GLN A 400 2.27 -11.76 0.66
N LEU A 401 1.05 -12.27 0.78
CA LEU A 401 0.57 -13.39 -0.02
C LEU A 401 -0.18 -12.90 -1.24
N SER A 402 -0.12 -13.68 -2.29
CA SER A 402 -0.87 -13.48 -3.53
C SER A 402 -1.75 -14.71 -3.80
N ALA A 403 -2.90 -14.49 -4.41
CA ALA A 403 -3.78 -15.58 -4.86
C ALA A 403 -3.09 -16.56 -5.79
N VAL A 404 -2.06 -16.10 -6.51
CA VAL A 404 -1.33 -16.89 -7.52
C VAL A 404 0.02 -17.43 -7.06
N ASN A 405 0.42 -17.26 -5.79
CA ASN A 405 1.47 -18.11 -5.23
C ASN A 405 1.06 -19.58 -5.34
N THR A 406 1.96 -20.46 -5.74
CA THR A 406 1.62 -21.89 -5.80
C THR A 406 1.56 -22.52 -4.40
N ASP A 407 0.92 -23.68 -4.28
CA ASP A 407 0.87 -24.39 -2.99
C ASP A 407 2.26 -24.84 -2.55
N GLU A 408 3.16 -25.18 -3.50
CA GLU A 408 4.55 -25.52 -3.24
C GLU A 408 5.34 -24.32 -2.70
N GLU A 409 5.11 -23.10 -3.23
CA GLU A 409 5.74 -21.88 -2.71
C GLU A 409 5.28 -21.59 -1.28
N VAL A 410 3.98 -21.75 -1.00
CA VAL A 410 3.43 -21.58 0.36
C VAL A 410 3.94 -22.64 1.32
N ALA A 411 4.07 -23.90 0.86
CA ALA A 411 4.66 -24.99 1.64
C ALA A 411 6.14 -24.70 1.96
N GLN A 412 6.93 -24.28 0.95
CA GLN A 412 8.31 -23.84 1.15
C GLN A 412 8.42 -22.75 2.21
N LEU A 413 7.57 -21.71 2.14
CA LEU A 413 7.55 -20.65 3.15
C LEU A 413 7.27 -21.20 4.54
N ASN A 414 6.28 -22.09 4.69
CA ASN A 414 5.92 -22.71 5.96
C ASN A 414 7.06 -23.56 6.55
N ASP A 415 7.81 -24.31 5.73
CA ASP A 415 8.97 -25.07 6.14
C ASP A 415 10.10 -24.14 6.62
N VAL A 416 10.39 -23.09 5.85
CA VAL A 416 11.41 -22.09 6.20
C VAL A 416 11.05 -21.33 7.48
N LEU A 417 9.78 -21.03 7.74
CA LEU A 417 9.32 -20.47 9.01
C LEU A 417 9.60 -21.42 10.19
N GLY A 418 9.48 -22.74 9.98
CA GLY A 418 9.86 -23.75 10.97
C GLY A 418 11.35 -23.69 11.32
N GLU A 419 12.23 -23.76 10.31
CA GLU A 419 13.67 -23.63 10.49
C GLU A 419 14.07 -22.29 11.16
N LEU A 420 13.39 -21.22 10.77
CA LEU A 420 13.62 -19.89 11.32
C LEU A 420 13.29 -19.83 12.83
N ALA A 421 12.16 -20.43 13.24
CA ALA A 421 11.73 -20.47 14.64
C ALA A 421 12.65 -21.30 15.54
N GLU A 422 13.39 -22.24 14.98
CA GLU A 422 14.41 -23.04 15.68
C GLU A 422 15.75 -22.31 15.79
N ARG A 423 16.09 -21.50 14.78
CA ARG A 423 17.42 -20.90 14.63
C ARG A 423 17.54 -19.49 15.23
N PHE A 424 16.44 -18.74 15.26
CA PHE A 424 16.43 -17.32 15.66
C PHE A 424 15.46 -17.06 16.80
N ALA A 425 15.77 -16.04 17.62
CA ALA A 425 14.88 -15.56 18.66
C ALA A 425 13.80 -14.67 18.02
N MET A 426 12.72 -15.29 17.58
CA MET A 426 11.52 -14.57 17.14
C MET A 426 10.64 -14.17 18.34
N GLN A 427 9.86 -13.08 18.21
CA GLN A 427 8.84 -12.82 19.22
C GLN A 427 7.83 -13.97 19.27
N ARG A 428 7.48 -14.37 20.49
CA ARG A 428 6.55 -15.48 20.74
C ARG A 428 5.30 -14.99 21.44
N ILE A 429 4.20 -15.72 21.24
CA ILE A 429 2.97 -15.51 22.00
C ILE A 429 3.29 -15.76 23.47
N THR A 430 3.09 -14.75 24.33
CA THR A 430 3.18 -14.93 25.77
C THR A 430 1.98 -15.74 26.22
N PRO A 431 2.16 -16.91 26.85
CA PRO A 431 1.02 -17.62 27.44
C PRO A 431 0.30 -16.67 28.38
N GLN A 432 -1.00 -16.43 28.14
CA GLN A 432 -1.83 -15.76 29.14
C GLN A 432 -1.88 -16.68 30.35
N GLY A 433 -1.27 -16.22 31.46
CA GLY A 433 -1.30 -16.88 32.74
C GLY A 433 -2.68 -16.93 33.37
#